data_014688d24cbfff33fb131c58ea49028e
#
_entry.id   014688d24cbfff33fb131c58ea49028e
#
_cell.length_a   1.000
_cell.length_b   1.000
_cell.length_c   1.000
_cell.angle_alpha   90.00
_cell.angle_beta   90.00
_cell.angle_gamma   90.00
#
_symmetry.space_group_name_H-M   'P 1'
#
loop_
_entity.id
_entity.type
_entity.pdbx_description
1 polymer ?
#
loop_
_entity_poly.entity_id
_entity_poly.type
_entity_poly.pdbx_seq_one_letter_code
_entity_poly.pdbx_strand_id
1 'polypeptide(L)'
;MWAETERVTQVFCSLVWVLLWPVKLAYSEINPELVVETTKGKIQGFESTTPHGRKVSAWYGILYAQPPVGNLRFMHPRPIDSWDSVKQTMKLPNSCVQIKDTMWPGF
;
A
#
# COMPACT_ATOMS: atom_id res chain seq x y z
N MET A 1 51.54 22.73 -9.51
CA MET A 1 51.00 21.79 -10.51
C MET A 1 50.52 20.45 -9.90
N TRP A 2 50.71 20.23 -8.60
CA TRP A 2 50.24 18.98 -7.91
C TRP A 2 48.97 19.16 -7.07
N ALA A 3 48.56 20.39 -6.80
CA ALA A 3 47.40 20.69 -5.93
C ALA A 3 46.04 20.65 -6.63
N GLU A 4 46.00 20.69 -7.96
CA GLU A 4 44.72 20.64 -8.70
C GLU A 4 44.22 19.22 -8.93
N THR A 5 45.11 18.23 -9.02
CA THR A 5 44.74 16.82 -9.22
C THR A 5 44.04 16.23 -7.99
N GLU A 6 44.41 16.63 -6.79
CA GLU A 6 43.77 16.13 -5.56
C GLU A 6 42.36 16.67 -5.37
N ARG A 7 42.08 17.88 -5.76
CA ARG A 7 40.72 18.46 -5.67
C ARG A 7 39.73 17.79 -6.62
N VAL A 8 40.20 17.47 -7.83
CA VAL A 8 39.36 16.78 -8.82
C VAL A 8 39.03 15.34 -8.34
N THR A 9 40.00 14.65 -7.76
CA THR A 9 39.79 13.28 -7.25
C THR A 9 38.83 13.24 -6.04
N GLN A 10 38.90 14.23 -5.14
CA GLN A 10 37.99 14.33 -4.00
C GLN A 10 36.56 14.63 -4.42
N VAL A 11 36.36 15.51 -5.42
CA VAL A 11 35.03 15.83 -5.96
C VAL A 11 34.42 14.62 -6.67
N PHE A 12 35.22 13.86 -7.44
CA PHE A 12 34.77 12.65 -8.09
C PHE A 12 34.41 11.56 -7.07
N CYS A 13 35.18 11.34 -6.03
CA CYS A 13 34.85 10.39 -4.96
C CYS A 13 33.56 10.76 -4.23
N SER A 14 33.33 12.05 -3.92
CA SER A 14 32.11 12.48 -3.25
C SER A 14 30.86 12.32 -4.13
N LEU A 15 30.97 12.57 -5.43
CA LEU A 15 29.86 12.35 -6.37
C LEU A 15 29.50 10.87 -6.55
N VAL A 16 30.50 9.98 -6.58
CA VAL A 16 30.29 8.53 -6.66
C VAL A 16 29.61 8.02 -5.38
N TRP A 17 29.93 8.54 -4.20
CA TRP A 17 29.26 8.19 -2.95
C TRP A 17 27.79 8.62 -2.92
N VAL A 18 27.43 9.76 -3.50
CA VAL A 18 26.03 10.21 -3.60
C VAL A 18 25.24 9.35 -4.58
N LEU A 19 25.85 8.88 -5.66
CA LEU A 19 25.21 7.98 -6.64
C LEU A 19 25.06 6.54 -6.14
N LEU A 20 25.87 6.13 -5.18
CA LEU A 20 25.80 4.80 -4.51
C LEU A 20 24.94 4.81 -3.26
N TRP A 21 24.28 5.93 -2.92
CA TRP A 21 23.32 5.94 -1.82
C TRP A 21 22.22 4.95 -2.17
N PRO A 22 22.06 3.86 -1.40
CA PRO A 22 21.03 2.89 -1.71
C PRO A 22 19.68 3.63 -1.63
N VAL A 23 19.06 3.83 -2.76
CA VAL A 23 17.64 4.16 -2.79
C VAL A 23 16.94 2.98 -2.13
N LYS A 24 16.67 3.09 -0.84
CA LYS A 24 15.76 2.17 -0.17
C LYS A 24 14.40 2.39 -0.83
N LEU A 25 14.16 1.65 -1.92
CA LEU A 25 12.80 1.44 -2.35
C LEU A 25 12.05 0.99 -1.10
N ALA A 26 11.04 1.75 -0.71
CA ALA A 26 10.11 1.38 0.34
C ALA A 26 9.33 0.15 -0.16
N TYR A 27 10.00 -0.99 -0.13
CA TYR A 27 9.35 -2.28 -0.33
C TYR A 27 8.50 -2.48 0.92
N SER A 28 7.20 -2.44 0.76
CA SER A 28 6.26 -2.78 1.82
C SER A 28 6.55 -4.22 2.21
N GLU A 29 7.17 -4.42 3.37
CA GLU A 29 7.48 -5.76 3.88
C GLU A 29 6.17 -6.55 4.01
N ILE A 30 6.13 -7.69 3.33
CA ILE A 30 5.02 -8.63 3.45
C ILE A 30 5.18 -9.34 4.78
N ASN A 31 4.31 -9.02 5.75
CA ASN A 31 4.24 -9.78 6.99
C ASN A 31 3.42 -11.06 6.74
N PRO A 32 4.05 -12.25 6.75
CA PRO A 32 3.38 -13.50 6.41
C PRO A 32 2.23 -13.85 7.38
N GLU A 33 2.28 -13.41 8.63
CA GLU A 33 1.21 -13.63 9.61
C GLU A 33 -0.08 -12.87 9.30
N LEU A 34 0.00 -11.82 8.49
CA LEU A 34 -1.13 -10.98 8.08
C LEU A 34 -1.57 -11.25 6.64
N VAL A 35 -1.01 -12.29 6.01
CA VAL A 35 -1.42 -12.73 4.68
C VAL A 35 -2.50 -13.81 4.81
N VAL A 36 -3.65 -13.54 4.22
CA VAL A 36 -4.78 -14.49 4.17
C VAL A 36 -5.01 -14.92 2.73
N GLU A 37 -5.19 -16.22 2.53
CA GLU A 37 -5.57 -16.76 1.24
C GLU A 37 -7.10 -16.79 1.11
N THR A 38 -7.60 -16.16 0.06
CA THR A 38 -9.02 -16.14 -0.29
C THR A 38 -9.26 -16.98 -1.52
N THR A 39 -10.52 -17.26 -1.84
CA THR A 39 -10.89 -17.99 -3.07
C THR A 39 -10.48 -17.27 -4.36
N LYS A 40 -10.09 -15.99 -4.28
CA LYS A 40 -9.71 -15.17 -5.43
C LYS A 40 -8.23 -14.84 -5.50
N GLY A 41 -7.49 -15.02 -4.41
CA GLY A 41 -6.07 -14.74 -4.30
C GLY A 41 -5.67 -14.31 -2.89
N LYS A 42 -4.41 -13.97 -2.72
CA LYS A 42 -3.85 -13.60 -1.42
C LYS A 42 -4.03 -12.11 -1.14
N ILE A 43 -4.35 -11.81 0.11
CA ILE A 43 -4.49 -10.44 0.61
C ILE A 43 -3.60 -10.25 1.83
N GLN A 44 -3.01 -9.06 1.98
CA GLN A 44 -2.23 -8.69 3.15
C GLN A 44 -2.91 -7.58 3.92
N GLY A 45 -3.17 -7.85 5.21
CA GLY A 45 -3.68 -6.89 6.17
C GLY A 45 -2.56 -6.16 6.93
N PHE A 46 -2.96 -5.53 8.01
CA PHE A 46 -2.05 -4.83 8.92
C PHE A 46 -2.51 -5.00 10.38
N GLU A 47 -1.59 -4.75 11.30
CA GLU A 47 -1.92 -4.73 12.72
C GLU A 47 -2.36 -3.32 13.11
N SER A 48 -3.49 -3.23 13.80
CA SER A 48 -4.02 -2.01 14.35
C SER A 48 -4.15 -2.13 15.88
N THR A 49 -4.05 -1.01 16.58
CA THR A 49 -4.19 -0.98 18.03
C THR A 49 -5.48 -0.27 18.41
N THR A 50 -6.32 -0.93 19.18
CA THR A 50 -7.53 -0.33 19.70
C THR A 50 -7.22 0.76 20.75
N PRO A 51 -8.17 1.66 21.08
CA PRO A 51 -7.99 2.68 22.13
C PRO A 51 -7.60 2.10 23.49
N HIS A 52 -7.94 0.84 23.75
CA HIS A 52 -7.58 0.13 25.00
C HIS A 52 -6.25 -0.62 24.92
N GLY A 53 -5.42 -0.37 23.89
CA GLY A 53 -4.11 -0.98 23.72
C GLY A 53 -4.09 -2.43 23.19
N ARG A 54 -5.25 -2.98 22.80
CA ARG A 54 -5.32 -4.34 22.22
C ARG A 54 -4.94 -4.31 20.75
N LYS A 55 -4.04 -5.19 20.35
CA LYS A 55 -3.66 -5.42 18.96
C LYS A 55 -4.73 -6.26 18.24
N VAL A 56 -5.09 -5.86 17.04
CA VAL A 56 -6.04 -6.55 16.17
C VAL A 56 -5.51 -6.57 14.74
N SER A 57 -5.71 -7.67 14.05
CA SER A 57 -5.43 -7.75 12.62
C SER A 57 -6.60 -7.19 11.83
N ALA A 58 -6.32 -6.36 10.83
CA ALA A 58 -7.33 -5.69 10.03
C ALA A 58 -7.04 -5.80 8.53
N TRP A 59 -8.10 -5.94 7.75
CA TRP A 59 -8.07 -5.98 6.28
C TRP A 59 -9.14 -5.04 5.76
N TYR A 60 -8.75 -4.00 5.04
CA TYR A 60 -9.67 -3.00 4.48
C TYR A 60 -9.77 -3.09 2.97
N GLY A 61 -10.91 -2.73 2.42
CA GLY A 61 -11.09 -2.61 0.98
C GLY A 61 -10.95 -3.92 0.20
N ILE A 62 -11.36 -5.05 0.80
CA ILE A 62 -11.37 -6.33 0.10
C ILE A 62 -12.40 -6.26 -1.02
N LEU A 63 -11.94 -6.44 -2.25
CA LEU A 63 -12.81 -6.43 -3.42
C LEU A 63 -13.59 -7.75 -3.51
N TYR A 64 -14.90 -7.66 -3.56
CA TYR A 64 -15.81 -8.82 -3.71
C TYR A 64 -16.45 -8.90 -5.10
N ALA A 65 -16.46 -7.78 -5.85
CA ALA A 65 -17.05 -7.67 -7.16
C ALA A 65 -16.26 -6.71 -8.05
N GLN A 66 -16.50 -6.75 -9.34
CA GLN A 66 -15.99 -5.78 -10.29
C GLN A 66 -16.60 -4.40 -10.02
N PRO A 67 -15.84 -3.30 -10.20
CA PRO A 67 -16.37 -1.94 -10.03
C PRO A 67 -17.59 -1.70 -10.94
N PRO A 68 -18.67 -1.09 -10.42
CA PRO A 68 -19.90 -0.82 -11.19
C PRO A 68 -19.73 0.42 -12.07
N VAL A 69 -18.77 0.40 -13.00
CA VAL A 69 -18.47 1.50 -13.92
C VAL A 69 -18.76 1.13 -15.37
N GLY A 70 -18.90 2.10 -16.23
CA GLY A 70 -19.19 1.88 -17.66
C GLY A 70 -20.44 1.02 -17.85
N ASN A 71 -20.31 -0.09 -18.58
CA ASN A 71 -21.40 -1.01 -18.88
C ASN A 71 -21.90 -1.82 -17.67
N LEU A 72 -21.16 -1.81 -16.56
CA LEU A 72 -21.58 -2.49 -15.32
C LEU A 72 -22.41 -1.59 -14.40
N ARG A 73 -22.56 -0.32 -14.75
CA ARG A 73 -23.36 0.62 -13.95
C ARG A 73 -24.84 0.19 -13.95
N PHE A 74 -25.43 0.13 -12.77
CA PHE A 74 -26.81 -0.35 -12.55
C PHE A 74 -27.08 -1.83 -12.91
N MET A 75 -26.01 -2.59 -13.19
CA MET A 75 -26.13 -4.04 -13.42
C MET A 75 -25.93 -4.81 -12.11
N HIS A 76 -26.36 -6.08 -12.12
CA HIS A 76 -26.04 -6.98 -11.00
C HIS A 76 -24.52 -7.09 -10.79
N PRO A 77 -24.05 -7.18 -9.54
CA PRO A 77 -22.62 -7.34 -9.25
C PRO A 77 -22.05 -8.57 -9.98
N ARG A 78 -20.91 -8.38 -10.63
CA ARG A 78 -20.14 -9.48 -11.23
C ARG A 78 -18.96 -9.84 -10.34
N PRO A 79 -18.71 -11.12 -10.11
CA PRO A 79 -17.55 -11.56 -9.34
C PRO A 79 -16.26 -10.95 -9.91
N ILE A 80 -15.32 -10.64 -9.02
CA ILE A 80 -13.99 -10.20 -9.43
C ILE A 80 -13.18 -11.39 -9.96
N ASP A 81 -12.28 -11.13 -10.89
CA ASP A 81 -11.32 -12.12 -11.38
C ASP A 81 -10.29 -12.45 -10.30
N SER A 82 -9.73 -13.68 -10.38
CA SER A 82 -8.67 -14.11 -9.49
C SER A 82 -7.37 -13.35 -9.79
N TRP A 83 -6.50 -13.24 -8.80
CA TRP A 83 -5.20 -12.61 -8.92
C TRP A 83 -4.10 -13.47 -8.27
N ASP A 84 -2.89 -13.41 -8.81
CA ASP A 84 -1.74 -14.23 -8.36
C ASP A 84 -0.86 -13.51 -7.34
N SER A 85 -0.83 -12.17 -7.38
CA SER A 85 -0.01 -11.35 -6.47
C SER A 85 -0.71 -11.12 -5.13
N VAL A 86 0.06 -10.84 -4.07
CA VAL A 86 -0.50 -10.43 -2.79
C VAL A 86 -1.03 -9.00 -2.89
N LYS A 87 -2.35 -8.81 -2.73
CA LYS A 87 -2.97 -7.49 -2.72
C LYS A 87 -2.91 -6.86 -1.33
N GLN A 88 -2.50 -5.62 -1.27
CA GLN A 88 -2.47 -4.83 -0.05
C GLN A 88 -3.88 -4.37 0.32
N THR A 89 -4.33 -4.70 1.54
CA THR A 89 -5.65 -4.33 2.06
C THR A 89 -5.53 -3.50 3.33
N MET A 90 -4.69 -2.47 3.26
CA MET A 90 -4.36 -1.60 4.40
C MET A 90 -5.08 -0.25 4.34
N LYS A 91 -5.62 0.11 3.18
CA LYS A 91 -6.26 1.41 2.96
C LYS A 91 -7.77 1.29 3.08
N LEU A 92 -8.36 2.19 3.87
CA LEU A 92 -9.80 2.32 3.97
C LEU A 92 -10.39 2.68 2.59
N PRO A 93 -11.41 1.96 2.10
CA PRO A 93 -12.06 2.28 0.84
C PRO A 93 -12.90 3.55 0.97
N ASN A 94 -13.30 4.12 -0.16
CA ASN A 94 -14.26 5.22 -0.16
C ASN A 94 -15.61 4.71 0.39
N SER A 95 -16.26 5.54 1.21
CA SER A 95 -17.62 5.28 1.66
C SER A 95 -18.63 5.41 0.51
N CYS A 96 -19.77 4.78 0.67
CA CYS A 96 -20.90 5.03 -0.23
C CYS A 96 -21.33 6.50 -0.19
N VAL A 97 -21.91 6.99 -1.29
CA VAL A 97 -22.48 8.33 -1.33
C VAL A 97 -23.60 8.43 -0.31
N GLN A 98 -23.46 9.30 0.66
CA GLN A 98 -24.41 9.49 1.76
C GLN A 98 -24.31 10.92 2.27
N ILE A 99 -25.35 11.37 2.99
CA ILE A 99 -25.31 12.66 3.69
C ILE A 99 -24.24 12.55 4.79
N LYS A 100 -23.36 13.53 4.85
CA LYS A 100 -22.33 13.58 5.87
C LYS A 100 -23.00 13.71 7.25
N ASP A 101 -22.95 12.63 8.02
CA ASP A 101 -23.45 12.64 9.38
C ASP A 101 -22.49 13.42 10.29
N THR A 102 -23.00 14.47 10.91
CA THR A 102 -22.23 15.29 11.86
C THR A 102 -22.03 14.59 13.22
N MET A 103 -22.78 13.51 13.48
CA MET A 103 -22.63 12.74 14.73
C MET A 103 -21.47 11.75 14.69
N TRP A 104 -20.95 11.42 13.50
CA TRP A 104 -19.80 10.52 13.33
C TRP A 104 -18.73 11.19 12.45
N PRO A 105 -17.91 12.08 13.01
CA PRO A 105 -16.85 12.74 12.27
C PRO A 105 -15.72 11.76 11.97
N GLY A 106 -15.84 11.03 10.89
CA GLY A 106 -14.84 10.03 10.49
C GLY A 106 -15.26 9.19 9.28
N PHE A 107 -16.48 9.40 8.82
CA PHE A 107 -16.99 8.83 7.58
C PHE A 107 -17.11 9.86 6.48
#